data_a408cad87b0a97287284c4e240b2f5fb
#
_entry.id   a408cad87b0a97287284c4e240b2f5fb
#
_cell.length_a   1.000
_cell.length_b   1.000
_cell.length_c   1.000
_cell.angle_alpha   90.00
_cell.angle_beta   90.00
_cell.angle_gamma   90.00
#
_symmetry.space_group_name_H-M   'P 1'
#
loop_
_entity.id
_entity.type
_entity.pdbx_description
1 polymer ?
#
loop_
_entity_poly.entity_id
_entity_poly.type
_entity_poly.pdbx_seq_one_letter_code
_entity_poly.pdbx_strand_id
1 'polypeptide(L)'
;MTTTFPEPEVEALRGGPVLRWGVIGPGVIAGDFTSTLHANSDQRVVAVGSRSPERAAAFAARHGIAGVHGSYGALVADPTVDVVYVASPHPQHLEHALLAIAAGKHVLVEKPMTTSEADARTLAAAARAAGVFAMEAMWTRYLPGTTVVARLLADGALGDVRLATVDVGWPHEPDPADRMFDPAAGGGALLDAGVYGHWFARFATGAPVTSRTTGALSERGVDLQSVTVSTADGGAQAVVTTSMTAWTPGLAVVAGSRATVRWTDHFVFPASFALHHAADAEHWEDPSGLRGRQGLVWQAAALARYVHEGRTESPLHSLDDSVGVAAALDAARAALGPTPAVPQRVTSTP
;
A
#
# COMPACT_ATOMS: atom_id res chain seq x y z
N MET A 1 -14.53 -15.30 -28.47
CA MET A 1 -13.14 -15.81 -28.35
C MET A 1 -12.85 -15.87 -26.85
N THR A 2 -12.55 -17.05 -26.33
CA THR A 2 -12.17 -17.20 -24.92
C THR A 2 -10.79 -16.56 -24.76
N THR A 3 -10.71 -15.49 -23.98
CA THR A 3 -9.43 -14.84 -23.69
C THR A 3 -8.67 -15.73 -22.72
N THR A 4 -7.53 -16.25 -23.12
CA THR A 4 -6.66 -16.91 -22.15
C THR A 4 -5.97 -15.81 -21.35
N PHE A 5 -6.27 -15.72 -20.04
CA PHE A 5 -5.60 -14.76 -19.17
C PHE A 5 -4.08 -15.02 -19.14
N PRO A 6 -3.25 -13.98 -19.12
CA PRO A 6 -1.83 -14.16 -18.90
C PRO A 6 -1.55 -14.78 -17.54
N GLU A 7 -0.45 -15.52 -17.44
CA GLU A 7 0.01 -16.03 -16.15
C GLU A 7 0.39 -14.88 -15.21
N PRO A 8 0.13 -15.03 -13.90
CA PRO A 8 0.57 -14.02 -12.92
C PRO A 8 2.08 -13.83 -12.91
N GLU A 9 2.54 -12.60 -12.93
CA GLU A 9 3.96 -12.26 -12.78
C GLU A 9 4.29 -12.10 -11.29
N VAL A 10 4.43 -13.22 -10.61
CA VAL A 10 4.77 -13.29 -9.19
C VAL A 10 6.01 -14.13 -8.94
N GLU A 11 6.74 -13.81 -7.90
CA GLU A 11 7.95 -14.53 -7.54
C GLU A 11 7.65 -15.82 -6.78
N ALA A 12 8.56 -16.80 -6.92
CA ALA A 12 8.45 -18.04 -6.18
C ALA A 12 8.52 -17.79 -4.67
N LEU A 13 7.52 -18.25 -3.94
CA LEU A 13 7.48 -18.11 -2.48
C LEU A 13 8.46 -19.06 -1.77
N ARG A 14 8.84 -20.17 -2.44
CA ARG A 14 9.81 -21.16 -1.95
C ARG A 14 10.83 -21.48 -3.02
N GLY A 15 12.07 -21.83 -2.56
CA GLY A 15 13.17 -22.15 -3.47
C GLY A 15 13.79 -20.95 -4.21
N GLY A 16 13.31 -19.74 -3.93
CA GLY A 16 13.87 -18.49 -4.45
C GLY A 16 14.92 -17.87 -3.50
N PRO A 17 15.40 -16.66 -3.83
CA PRO A 17 16.29 -15.90 -2.94
C PRO A 17 15.67 -15.64 -1.57
N VAL A 18 16.48 -15.74 -0.51
CA VAL A 18 16.05 -15.56 0.88
C VAL A 18 16.82 -14.40 1.50
N LEU A 19 16.10 -13.51 2.21
CA LEU A 19 16.65 -12.45 3.03
C LEU A 19 16.29 -12.68 4.51
N ARG A 20 17.13 -12.17 5.40
CA ARG A 20 16.90 -12.16 6.84
C ARG A 20 16.30 -10.82 7.24
N TRP A 21 15.06 -10.85 7.73
CA TRP A 21 14.26 -9.66 7.97
C TRP A 21 14.39 -9.19 9.43
N GLY A 22 14.57 -7.88 9.60
CA GLY A 22 14.38 -7.21 10.87
C GLY A 22 13.08 -6.39 10.85
N VAL A 23 12.37 -6.33 11.98
CA VAL A 23 11.11 -5.58 12.10
C VAL A 23 11.27 -4.38 13.03
N ILE A 24 10.98 -3.19 12.54
CA ILE A 24 10.77 -1.97 13.33
C ILE A 24 9.27 -1.74 13.51
N GLY A 25 8.81 -1.66 14.77
CA GLY A 25 7.39 -1.43 15.09
C GLY A 25 6.58 -2.73 15.14
N PRO A 26 6.64 -3.49 16.25
CA PRO A 26 5.93 -4.76 16.43
C PRO A 26 4.43 -4.53 16.69
N GLY A 27 3.72 -4.03 15.68
CA GLY A 27 2.28 -3.80 15.66
C GLY A 27 1.50 -4.94 14.98
N VAL A 28 0.21 -4.70 14.73
CA VAL A 28 -0.69 -5.69 14.10
C VAL A 28 -0.21 -6.07 12.71
N ILE A 29 0.07 -5.08 11.85
CA ILE A 29 0.49 -5.34 10.46
C ILE A 29 1.83 -6.07 10.40
N ALA A 30 2.76 -5.74 11.30
CA ALA A 30 4.04 -6.48 11.41
C ALA A 30 3.81 -7.94 11.82
N GLY A 31 2.83 -8.20 12.69
CA GLY A 31 2.43 -9.55 13.09
C GLY A 31 1.86 -10.35 11.93
N ASP A 32 0.94 -9.75 11.17
CA ASP A 32 0.34 -10.38 9.99
C ASP A 32 1.40 -10.67 8.92
N PHE A 33 2.28 -9.69 8.63
CA PHE A 33 3.41 -9.86 7.72
C PHE A 33 4.33 -11.02 8.16
N THR A 34 4.76 -11.02 9.41
CA THR A 34 5.65 -12.06 9.94
C THR A 34 5.01 -13.43 9.89
N SER A 35 3.73 -13.54 10.27
CA SER A 35 2.98 -14.79 10.25
C SER A 35 2.89 -15.38 8.85
N THR A 36 2.48 -14.55 7.86
CA THR A 36 2.38 -15.05 6.48
C THR A 36 3.73 -15.37 5.87
N LEU A 37 4.76 -14.59 6.19
CA LEU A 37 6.13 -14.82 5.73
C LEU A 37 6.63 -16.21 6.15
N HIS A 38 6.49 -16.52 7.44
CA HIS A 38 6.93 -17.78 8.01
C HIS A 38 6.12 -18.98 7.53
N ALA A 39 4.81 -18.81 7.33
CA ALA A 39 3.92 -19.89 6.92
C ALA A 39 4.03 -20.21 5.42
N ASN A 40 4.16 -19.18 4.58
CA ASN A 40 3.93 -19.30 3.14
C ASN A 40 5.19 -19.14 2.29
N SER A 41 6.36 -18.82 2.89
CA SER A 41 7.61 -18.64 2.14
C SER A 41 8.82 -19.20 2.86
N ASP A 42 9.99 -19.08 2.22
CA ASP A 42 11.29 -19.37 2.86
C ASP A 42 11.89 -18.13 3.53
N GLN A 43 11.28 -16.97 3.40
CA GLN A 43 11.71 -15.73 4.08
C GLN A 43 11.56 -15.85 5.61
N ARG A 44 12.47 -15.24 6.37
CA ARG A 44 12.42 -15.31 7.85
C ARG A 44 12.66 -13.96 8.49
N VAL A 45 11.77 -13.58 9.40
CA VAL A 45 12.02 -12.51 10.36
C VAL A 45 12.92 -13.08 11.45
N VAL A 46 14.14 -12.55 11.54
CA VAL A 46 15.18 -13.03 12.48
C VAL A 46 15.35 -12.11 13.67
N ALA A 47 14.93 -10.84 13.56
CA ALA A 47 15.09 -9.84 14.61
C ALA A 47 13.90 -8.89 14.68
N VAL A 48 13.62 -8.37 15.88
CA VAL A 48 12.62 -7.34 16.13
C VAL A 48 13.17 -6.25 17.05
N GLY A 49 12.90 -5.00 16.72
CA GLY A 49 13.25 -3.84 17.53
C GLY A 49 12.03 -3.06 18.01
N SER A 50 12.06 -2.62 19.26
CA SER A 50 11.05 -1.74 19.84
C SER A 50 11.65 -0.86 20.93
N ARG A 51 11.07 0.34 21.10
CA ARG A 51 11.36 1.22 22.26
C ARG A 51 10.82 0.66 23.59
N SER A 52 9.88 -0.32 23.51
CA SER A 52 9.43 -1.12 24.66
C SER A 52 10.02 -2.50 24.56
N PRO A 53 10.95 -2.89 25.44
CA PRO A 53 11.52 -4.24 25.50
C PRO A 53 10.46 -5.34 25.67
N GLU A 54 9.41 -5.05 26.45
CA GLU A 54 8.32 -6.00 26.72
C GLU A 54 7.53 -6.29 25.42
N ARG A 55 7.23 -5.26 24.61
CA ARG A 55 6.56 -5.43 23.33
C ARG A 55 7.43 -6.20 22.32
N ALA A 56 8.73 -5.92 22.28
CA ALA A 56 9.66 -6.67 21.45
C ALA A 56 9.72 -8.13 21.85
N ALA A 57 9.88 -8.42 23.15
CA ALA A 57 9.93 -9.78 23.68
C ALA A 57 8.63 -10.57 23.43
N ALA A 58 7.47 -9.94 23.64
CA ALA A 58 6.17 -10.55 23.39
C ALA A 58 5.96 -10.87 21.90
N PHE A 59 6.37 -9.98 21.00
CA PHE A 59 6.33 -10.20 19.57
C PHE A 59 7.26 -11.35 19.15
N ALA A 60 8.49 -11.33 19.62
CA ALA A 60 9.49 -12.36 19.35
C ALA A 60 9.02 -13.74 19.82
N ALA A 61 8.48 -13.84 21.03
CA ALA A 61 7.94 -15.10 21.57
C ALA A 61 6.78 -15.63 20.73
N ARG A 62 5.87 -14.75 20.27
CA ARG A 62 4.72 -15.14 19.42
C ARG A 62 5.14 -15.70 18.07
N HIS A 63 6.20 -15.17 17.47
CA HIS A 63 6.61 -15.49 16.09
C HIS A 63 7.89 -16.35 16.02
N GLY A 64 8.45 -16.79 17.17
CA GLY A 64 9.66 -17.61 17.20
C GLY A 64 10.91 -16.86 16.72
N ILE A 65 11.02 -15.56 16.99
CA ILE A 65 12.15 -14.71 16.60
C ILE A 65 13.21 -14.73 17.68
N ALA A 66 14.47 -14.99 17.31
CA ALA A 66 15.56 -15.08 18.26
C ALA A 66 16.18 -13.70 18.63
N GLY A 67 16.27 -12.80 17.66
CA GLY A 67 16.87 -11.48 17.85
C GLY A 67 15.86 -10.49 18.46
N VAL A 68 16.15 -9.97 19.66
CA VAL A 68 15.31 -8.99 20.36
C VAL A 68 16.16 -7.78 20.71
N HIS A 69 15.79 -6.61 20.17
CA HIS A 69 16.52 -5.37 20.37
C HIS A 69 15.67 -4.33 21.09
N GLY A 70 16.23 -3.72 22.14
CA GLY A 70 15.60 -2.65 22.92
C GLY A 70 15.64 -1.28 22.24
N SER A 71 16.24 -1.18 21.07
CA SER A 71 16.26 0.04 20.26
C SER A 71 16.30 -0.25 18.77
N TYR A 72 15.86 0.68 17.95
CA TYR A 72 15.94 0.56 16.49
C TYR A 72 17.38 0.65 15.99
N GLY A 73 18.23 1.46 16.64
CA GLY A 73 19.65 1.53 16.35
C GLY A 73 20.37 0.18 16.55
N ALA A 74 20.05 -0.55 17.62
CA ALA A 74 20.59 -1.89 17.85
C ALA A 74 20.11 -2.90 16.79
N LEU A 75 18.85 -2.83 16.38
CA LEU A 75 18.30 -3.68 15.32
C LEU A 75 19.04 -3.47 13.98
N VAL A 76 19.19 -2.23 13.54
CA VAL A 76 19.79 -1.95 12.23
C VAL A 76 21.31 -2.23 12.23
N ALA A 77 21.96 -2.23 13.39
CA ALA A 77 23.36 -2.62 13.56
C ALA A 77 23.57 -4.14 13.59
N ASP A 78 22.49 -4.94 13.68
CA ASP A 78 22.60 -6.41 13.71
C ASP A 78 23.10 -6.94 12.36
N PRO A 79 24.26 -7.63 12.31
CA PRO A 79 24.82 -8.18 11.06
C PRO A 79 24.01 -9.36 10.51
N THR A 80 23.10 -9.92 11.30
CA THR A 80 22.21 -10.99 10.84
C THR A 80 20.99 -10.49 10.08
N VAL A 81 20.75 -9.18 10.05
CA VAL A 81 19.64 -8.54 9.33
C VAL A 81 20.11 -8.04 7.96
N ASP A 82 19.45 -8.44 6.89
CA ASP A 82 19.70 -7.99 5.51
C ASP A 82 18.75 -6.84 5.13
N VAL A 83 17.47 -6.96 5.50
CA VAL A 83 16.41 -6.02 5.17
C VAL A 83 15.57 -5.66 6.39
N VAL A 84 15.20 -4.40 6.49
CA VAL A 84 14.36 -3.89 7.58
C VAL A 84 12.95 -3.60 7.06
N TYR A 85 11.95 -4.23 7.69
CA TYR A 85 10.55 -3.88 7.51
C TYR A 85 10.17 -2.79 8.52
N VAL A 86 9.89 -1.60 8.00
CA VAL A 86 9.49 -0.43 8.79
C VAL A 86 7.97 -0.41 8.89
N ALA A 87 7.43 -0.83 10.03
CA ALA A 87 6.01 -0.94 10.33
C ALA A 87 5.61 -0.08 11.55
N SER A 88 6.32 1.00 11.76
CA SER A 88 6.01 2.03 12.77
C SER A 88 4.81 2.88 12.35
N PRO A 89 4.27 3.77 13.21
CA PRO A 89 3.26 4.74 12.80
C PRO A 89 3.73 5.66 11.67
N HIS A 90 2.82 6.08 10.80
CA HIS A 90 3.09 6.81 9.55
C HIS A 90 4.11 7.97 9.69
N PRO A 91 4.00 8.88 10.69
CA PRO A 91 4.93 10.01 10.81
C PRO A 91 6.38 9.61 11.09
N GLN A 92 6.60 8.36 11.51
CA GLN A 92 7.94 7.85 11.89
C GLN A 92 8.59 7.02 10.77
N HIS A 93 7.90 6.80 9.65
CA HIS A 93 8.41 5.98 8.55
C HIS A 93 9.71 6.53 7.99
N LEU A 94 9.78 7.84 7.70
CA LEU A 94 10.99 8.47 7.17
C LEU A 94 12.19 8.28 8.11
N GLU A 95 12.05 8.66 9.39
CA GLU A 95 13.13 8.55 10.37
C GLU A 95 13.69 7.13 10.46
N HIS A 96 12.79 6.15 10.57
CA HIS A 96 13.19 4.75 10.74
C HIS A 96 13.74 4.13 9.45
N ALA A 97 13.23 4.53 8.30
CA ALA A 97 13.78 4.11 7.02
C ALA A 97 15.18 4.69 6.79
N LEU A 98 15.39 5.98 7.07
CA LEU A 98 16.70 6.62 6.98
C LEU A 98 17.73 5.99 7.94
N LEU A 99 17.29 5.60 9.15
CA LEU A 99 18.14 4.88 10.10
C LEU A 99 18.63 3.54 9.53
N ALA A 100 17.74 2.77 8.89
CA ALA A 100 18.08 1.50 8.26
C ALA A 100 18.98 1.69 7.02
N ILE A 101 18.66 2.66 6.16
CA ILE A 101 19.43 3.03 4.97
C ILE A 101 20.87 3.43 5.36
N ALA A 102 21.02 4.27 6.40
CA ALA A 102 22.34 4.71 6.89
C ALA A 102 23.19 3.56 7.44
N ALA A 103 22.54 2.48 7.92
CA ALA A 103 23.20 1.24 8.34
C ALA A 103 23.47 0.26 7.18
N GLY A 104 23.21 0.66 5.93
CA GLY A 104 23.40 -0.17 4.74
C GLY A 104 22.39 -1.30 4.57
N LYS A 105 21.22 -1.21 5.25
CA LYS A 105 20.15 -2.21 5.15
C LYS A 105 19.19 -1.89 4.02
N HIS A 106 18.74 -2.91 3.32
CA HIS A 106 17.57 -2.80 2.44
C HIS A 106 16.33 -2.48 3.26
N VAL A 107 15.33 -1.81 2.67
CA VAL A 107 14.12 -1.41 3.41
C VAL A 107 12.83 -1.71 2.65
N LEU A 108 11.86 -2.26 3.37
CA LEU A 108 10.44 -2.27 3.01
C LEU A 108 9.73 -1.34 3.99
N VAL A 109 9.09 -0.29 3.49
CA VAL A 109 8.40 0.71 4.33
C VAL A 109 6.90 0.58 4.17
N GLU A 110 6.17 0.45 5.29
CA GLU A 110 4.71 0.40 5.25
C GLU A 110 4.10 1.60 4.53
N LYS A 111 2.95 1.31 3.93
CA LYS A 111 2.15 2.35 3.27
C LYS A 111 1.43 3.25 4.31
N PRO A 112 1.26 4.53 4.04
CA PRO A 112 1.94 5.28 2.98
C PRO A 112 3.44 5.35 3.29
N MET A 113 4.30 5.32 2.25
CA MET A 113 5.75 5.32 2.44
C MET A 113 6.21 6.45 3.36
N THR A 114 5.58 7.60 3.22
CA THR A 114 5.73 8.77 4.11
C THR A 114 4.42 9.56 4.18
N THR A 115 4.36 10.57 5.05
CA THR A 115 3.17 11.41 5.21
C THR A 115 3.14 12.62 4.28
N SER A 116 4.21 12.84 3.48
CA SER A 116 4.30 13.94 2.51
C SER A 116 5.15 13.57 1.30
N GLU A 117 4.95 14.29 0.19
CA GLU A 117 5.79 14.17 -1.02
C GLU A 117 7.26 14.52 -0.71
N ALA A 118 7.51 15.56 0.05
CA ALA A 118 8.86 16.03 0.39
C ALA A 118 9.65 14.94 1.14
N ASP A 119 9.00 14.26 2.08
CA ASP A 119 9.58 13.16 2.83
C ASP A 119 9.82 11.94 1.93
N ALA A 120 8.89 11.64 1.02
CA ALA A 120 9.05 10.56 0.06
C ALA A 120 10.25 10.78 -0.87
N ARG A 121 10.43 12.00 -1.37
CA ARG A 121 11.61 12.39 -2.15
C ARG A 121 12.90 12.25 -1.35
N THR A 122 12.88 12.65 -0.07
CA THR A 122 14.04 12.53 0.83
C THR A 122 14.44 11.08 1.01
N LEU A 123 13.48 10.19 1.26
CA LEU A 123 13.72 8.75 1.41
C LEU A 123 14.28 8.15 0.11
N ALA A 124 13.64 8.45 -1.03
CA ALA A 124 14.06 7.94 -2.34
C ALA A 124 15.49 8.37 -2.67
N ALA A 125 15.84 9.65 -2.43
CA ALA A 125 17.18 10.16 -2.65
C ALA A 125 18.22 9.48 -1.75
N ALA A 126 17.90 9.27 -0.47
CA ALA A 126 18.80 8.61 0.49
C ALA A 126 19.06 7.15 0.09
N ALA A 127 18.02 6.39 -0.29
CA ALA A 127 18.19 5.00 -0.72
C ALA A 127 19.04 4.88 -1.97
N ARG A 128 18.79 5.71 -2.98
CA ARG A 128 19.60 5.77 -4.21
C ARG A 128 21.05 6.15 -3.93
N ALA A 129 21.31 7.14 -3.08
CA ALA A 129 22.64 7.57 -2.70
C ALA A 129 23.41 6.49 -1.93
N ALA A 130 22.74 5.72 -1.09
CA ALA A 130 23.34 4.61 -0.33
C ALA A 130 23.51 3.33 -1.17
N GLY A 131 22.89 3.24 -2.34
CA GLY A 131 22.90 2.03 -3.18
C GLY A 131 22.18 0.84 -2.55
N VAL A 132 21.26 1.09 -1.60
CA VAL A 132 20.45 0.04 -0.98
C VAL A 132 19.07 -0.07 -1.64
N PHE A 133 18.48 -1.25 -1.60
CA PHE A 133 17.12 -1.44 -2.09
C PHE A 133 16.12 -0.78 -1.15
N ALA A 134 15.19 -0.01 -1.71
CA ALA A 134 14.05 0.54 -0.96
C ALA A 134 12.75 0.36 -1.74
N MET A 135 11.67 0.06 -1.02
CA MET A 135 10.35 -0.20 -1.60
C MET A 135 9.25 0.19 -0.61
N GLU A 136 8.18 0.80 -1.12
CA GLU A 136 6.92 0.95 -0.38
C GLU A 136 6.19 -0.38 -0.31
N ALA A 137 5.59 -0.69 0.84
CA ALA A 137 4.76 -1.87 1.02
C ALA A 137 3.35 -1.67 0.41
N MET A 138 3.32 -1.28 -0.86
CA MET A 138 2.10 -1.25 -1.67
C MET A 138 1.76 -2.67 -2.15
N TRP A 139 1.49 -3.54 -1.20
CA TRP A 139 1.38 -4.99 -1.40
C TRP A 139 0.34 -5.40 -2.44
N THR A 140 -0.75 -4.62 -2.60
CA THR A 140 -1.78 -4.81 -3.63
C THR A 140 -1.15 -4.90 -5.04
N ARG A 141 -0.06 -4.16 -5.30
CA ARG A 141 0.64 -4.17 -6.59
C ARG A 141 1.28 -5.52 -6.92
N TYR A 142 1.62 -6.29 -5.92
CA TYR A 142 2.36 -7.56 -6.02
C TYR A 142 1.45 -8.80 -5.97
N LEU A 143 0.14 -8.61 -5.80
CA LEU A 143 -0.81 -9.70 -5.79
C LEU A 143 -1.00 -10.30 -7.18
N PRO A 144 -1.18 -11.64 -7.30
CA PRO A 144 -1.32 -12.32 -8.58
C PRO A 144 -2.34 -11.66 -9.51
N GLY A 145 -3.56 -11.40 -9.03
CA GLY A 145 -4.60 -10.76 -9.85
C GLY A 145 -4.23 -9.38 -10.35
N THR A 146 -3.53 -8.58 -9.54
CA THR A 146 -3.07 -7.24 -9.95
C THR A 146 -1.98 -7.33 -11.03
N THR A 147 -1.09 -8.33 -10.98
CA THR A 147 -0.07 -8.52 -12.02
C THR A 147 -0.70 -8.96 -13.34
N VAL A 148 -1.73 -9.82 -13.30
CA VAL A 148 -2.50 -10.20 -14.50
C VAL A 148 -3.17 -8.98 -15.12
N VAL A 149 -3.84 -8.15 -14.32
CA VAL A 149 -4.47 -6.91 -14.82
C VAL A 149 -3.43 -5.94 -15.39
N ALA A 150 -2.27 -5.80 -14.75
CA ALA A 150 -1.17 -4.99 -15.27
C ALA A 150 -0.75 -5.46 -16.67
N ARG A 151 -0.68 -6.77 -16.88
CA ARG A 151 -0.36 -7.35 -18.18
C ARG A 151 -1.46 -7.11 -19.22
N LEU A 152 -2.73 -7.26 -18.85
CA LEU A 152 -3.87 -6.94 -19.73
C LEU A 152 -3.85 -5.48 -20.18
N LEU A 153 -3.48 -4.55 -19.27
CA LEU A 153 -3.31 -3.14 -19.59
C LEU A 153 -2.14 -2.93 -20.57
N ALA A 154 -0.98 -3.52 -20.28
CA ALA A 154 0.23 -3.38 -21.10
C ALA A 154 0.06 -3.97 -22.50
N ASP A 155 -0.62 -5.12 -22.63
CA ASP A 155 -0.93 -5.79 -23.90
C ASP A 155 -2.07 -5.07 -24.67
N GLY A 156 -2.65 -4.02 -24.09
CA GLY A 156 -3.73 -3.24 -24.69
C GLY A 156 -5.05 -4.01 -24.81
N ALA A 157 -5.28 -5.03 -24.00
CA ALA A 157 -6.51 -5.83 -24.04
C ALA A 157 -7.77 -4.97 -23.81
N LEU A 158 -7.67 -3.92 -22.98
CA LEU A 158 -8.76 -2.99 -22.74
C LEU A 158 -8.92 -1.90 -23.81
N GLY A 159 -8.00 -1.81 -24.77
CA GLY A 159 -7.91 -0.66 -25.68
C GLY A 159 -7.39 0.59 -24.96
N ASP A 160 -7.86 1.77 -25.36
CA ASP A 160 -7.54 3.00 -24.66
C ASP A 160 -8.29 3.06 -23.32
N VAL A 161 -7.59 3.10 -22.21
CA VAL A 161 -8.23 3.33 -20.90
C VAL A 161 -8.87 4.72 -20.90
N ARG A 162 -10.14 4.79 -20.49
CA ARG A 162 -10.93 6.03 -20.46
C ARG A 162 -11.33 6.43 -19.05
N LEU A 163 -11.65 5.44 -18.21
CA LEU A 163 -12.15 5.71 -16.87
C LEU A 163 -11.63 4.63 -15.88
N ALA A 164 -11.18 5.06 -14.73
CA ALA A 164 -10.96 4.21 -13.57
C ALA A 164 -11.82 4.70 -12.40
N THR A 165 -12.45 3.78 -11.67
CA THR A 165 -13.19 4.12 -10.45
C THR A 165 -12.78 3.19 -9.34
N VAL A 166 -12.64 3.74 -8.14
CA VAL A 166 -12.25 2.98 -6.97
C VAL A 166 -12.83 3.58 -5.70
N ASP A 167 -13.26 2.72 -4.78
CA ASP A 167 -13.68 3.12 -3.45
C ASP A 167 -12.96 2.32 -2.38
N VAL A 168 -12.56 2.99 -1.29
CA VAL A 168 -11.96 2.38 -0.11
C VAL A 168 -12.50 3.05 1.13
N GLY A 169 -13.21 2.31 1.97
CA GLY A 169 -13.69 2.88 3.21
C GLY A 169 -14.25 1.86 4.18
N TRP A 170 -13.97 2.11 5.44
CA TRP A 170 -14.55 1.41 6.58
C TRP A 170 -14.68 2.37 7.76
N PRO A 171 -15.77 2.29 8.54
CA PRO A 171 -15.98 3.21 9.63
C PRO A 171 -15.03 2.93 10.80
N HIS A 172 -14.50 4.01 11.34
CA HIS A 172 -13.84 4.05 12.63
C HIS A 172 -14.79 4.69 13.64
N GLU A 173 -14.94 4.08 14.79
CA GLU A 173 -15.68 4.72 15.89
C GLU A 173 -14.94 5.98 16.32
N PRO A 174 -15.65 7.12 16.45
CA PRO A 174 -15.03 8.36 16.86
C PRO A 174 -14.44 8.24 18.27
N ASP A 175 -13.12 8.12 18.35
CA ASP A 175 -12.37 8.10 19.60
C ASP A 175 -11.22 9.12 19.52
N PRO A 176 -11.22 10.18 20.34
CA PRO A 176 -10.14 11.15 20.37
C PRO A 176 -8.76 10.55 20.73
N ALA A 177 -8.72 9.37 21.33
CA ALA A 177 -7.49 8.64 21.64
C ALA A 177 -7.00 7.75 20.49
N ASP A 178 -7.86 7.47 19.49
CA ASP A 178 -7.44 6.74 18.32
C ASP A 178 -6.59 7.62 17.41
N ARG A 179 -5.43 7.06 16.98
CA ARG A 179 -4.50 7.72 16.04
C ARG A 179 -5.18 8.20 14.76
N MET A 180 -6.26 7.53 14.34
CA MET A 180 -6.99 7.87 13.11
C MET A 180 -7.64 9.26 13.18
N PHE A 181 -7.92 9.76 14.39
CA PHE A 181 -8.47 11.09 14.62
C PHE A 181 -7.43 12.11 15.11
N ASP A 182 -6.13 11.75 15.05
CA ASP A 182 -5.03 12.63 15.41
C ASP A 182 -4.19 13.03 14.18
N PRO A 183 -4.21 14.31 13.77
CA PRO A 183 -3.40 14.80 12.65
C PRO A 183 -1.90 14.57 12.86
N ALA A 184 -1.41 14.71 14.11
CA ALA A 184 0.00 14.52 14.44
C ALA A 184 0.44 13.04 14.35
N ALA A 185 -0.50 12.13 14.49
CA ALA A 185 -0.28 10.69 14.29
C ALA A 185 -0.42 10.23 12.82
N GLY A 186 -0.61 11.16 11.88
CA GLY A 186 -0.88 10.85 10.48
C GLY A 186 -2.25 10.18 10.30
N GLY A 187 -3.25 10.63 11.07
CA GLY A 187 -4.63 10.17 10.97
C GLY A 187 -5.30 10.66 9.69
N GLY A 188 -6.49 10.13 9.44
CA GLY A 188 -7.32 10.47 8.28
C GLY A 188 -7.47 9.34 7.27
N ALA A 189 -8.56 9.40 6.55
CA ALA A 189 -8.93 8.41 5.54
C ALA A 189 -7.95 8.41 4.36
N LEU A 190 -7.43 9.58 3.93
CA LEU A 190 -6.53 9.71 2.79
C LEU A 190 -5.23 8.95 2.99
N LEU A 191 -4.56 9.11 4.13
CA LEU A 191 -3.29 8.43 4.39
C LEU A 191 -3.47 6.93 4.62
N ASP A 192 -4.52 6.51 5.34
CA ASP A 192 -4.68 5.09 5.70
C ASP A 192 -5.30 4.25 4.56
N ALA A 193 -6.36 4.73 3.95
CA ALA A 193 -7.13 4.05 2.91
C ALA A 193 -6.95 4.68 1.52
N GLY A 194 -6.95 6.02 1.44
CA GLY A 194 -6.83 6.76 0.18
C GLY A 194 -5.55 6.50 -0.59
N VAL A 195 -4.46 6.13 0.12
CA VAL A 195 -3.20 5.73 -0.52
C VAL A 195 -3.41 4.62 -1.54
N TYR A 196 -4.25 3.62 -1.26
CA TYR A 196 -4.59 2.56 -2.21
C TYR A 196 -5.39 3.08 -3.42
N GLY A 197 -6.36 3.97 -3.16
CA GLY A 197 -7.17 4.55 -4.22
C GLY A 197 -6.37 5.44 -5.17
N HIS A 198 -5.51 6.30 -4.63
CA HIS A 198 -4.63 7.16 -5.43
C HIS A 198 -3.56 6.38 -6.18
N TRP A 199 -3.01 5.33 -5.55
CA TRP A 199 -2.15 4.38 -6.23
C TRP A 199 -2.88 3.70 -7.40
N PHE A 200 -4.11 3.20 -7.18
CA PHE A 200 -4.90 2.53 -8.21
C PHE A 200 -5.23 3.45 -9.39
N ALA A 201 -5.63 4.69 -9.11
CA ALA A 201 -5.88 5.68 -10.15
C ALA A 201 -4.64 5.86 -11.05
N ARG A 202 -3.46 6.05 -10.42
CA ARG A 202 -2.19 6.18 -11.13
C ARG A 202 -1.81 4.91 -11.89
N PHE A 203 -2.02 3.74 -11.30
CA PHE A 203 -1.79 2.44 -11.93
C PHE A 203 -2.64 2.24 -13.19
N ALA A 204 -3.91 2.64 -13.13
CA ALA A 204 -4.86 2.42 -14.23
C ALA A 204 -4.78 3.46 -15.34
N THR A 205 -4.55 4.74 -15.00
CA THR A 205 -4.63 5.86 -15.97
C THR A 205 -3.32 6.59 -16.20
N GLY A 206 -2.29 6.28 -15.42
CA GLY A 206 -1.04 7.04 -15.42
C GLY A 206 -1.05 8.23 -14.44
N ALA A 207 0.01 9.04 -14.47
CA ALA A 207 0.13 10.22 -13.62
C ALA A 207 -0.95 11.26 -13.94
N PRO A 208 -1.65 11.81 -12.91
CA PRO A 208 -2.63 12.86 -13.14
C PRO A 208 -1.94 14.17 -13.52
N VAL A 209 -2.51 14.89 -14.50
CA VAL A 209 -2.12 16.26 -14.85
C VAL A 209 -3.05 17.28 -14.18
N THR A 210 -4.27 16.87 -13.84
CA THR A 210 -5.19 17.66 -13.03
C THR A 210 -5.90 16.79 -12.01
N SER A 211 -6.22 17.36 -10.84
CA SER A 211 -7.05 16.72 -9.84
C SER A 211 -7.93 17.74 -9.11
N ARG A 212 -9.09 17.30 -8.66
CA ARG A 212 -10.01 18.04 -7.81
C ARG A 212 -10.51 17.13 -6.72
N THR A 213 -10.37 17.57 -5.47
CA THR A 213 -10.83 16.83 -4.30
C THR A 213 -11.88 17.64 -3.55
N THR A 214 -12.90 16.97 -3.08
CA THR A 214 -13.89 17.48 -2.13
C THR A 214 -14.11 16.44 -1.04
N GLY A 215 -14.52 16.87 0.15
CA GLY A 215 -14.71 15.94 1.27
C GLY A 215 -15.08 16.64 2.56
N ALA A 216 -14.92 15.94 3.66
CA ALA A 216 -15.24 16.43 5.00
C ALA A 216 -14.06 16.23 5.94
N LEU A 217 -13.81 17.24 6.77
CA LEU A 217 -12.84 17.19 7.87
C LEU A 217 -13.56 17.01 9.21
N SER A 218 -12.88 16.39 10.15
CA SER A 218 -13.26 16.42 11.57
C SER A 218 -13.00 17.81 12.17
N GLU A 219 -13.50 18.07 13.37
CA GLU A 219 -13.20 19.29 14.13
C GLU A 219 -11.70 19.47 14.39
N ARG A 220 -10.93 18.38 14.43
CA ARG A 220 -9.48 18.39 14.61
C ARG A 220 -8.69 18.51 13.31
N GLY A 221 -9.38 18.65 12.16
CA GLY A 221 -8.76 18.83 10.85
C GLY A 221 -8.30 17.54 10.18
N VAL A 222 -8.72 16.37 10.67
CA VAL A 222 -8.47 15.07 10.02
C VAL A 222 -9.52 14.83 8.94
N ASP A 223 -9.11 14.38 7.78
CA ASP A 223 -10.02 14.03 6.70
C ASP A 223 -10.82 12.76 7.03
N LEU A 224 -12.15 12.91 7.06
CA LEU A 224 -13.09 11.83 7.35
C LEU A 224 -13.47 11.06 6.10
N GLN A 225 -13.65 11.77 5.01
CA GLN A 225 -13.97 11.22 3.69
C GLN A 225 -13.61 12.20 2.59
N SER A 226 -13.33 11.66 1.40
CA SER A 226 -13.05 12.47 0.22
C SER A 226 -13.49 11.80 -1.07
N VAL A 227 -13.75 12.62 -2.09
CA VAL A 227 -13.87 12.20 -3.48
C VAL A 227 -12.87 13.01 -4.29
N THR A 228 -11.98 12.31 -4.99
CA THR A 228 -11.02 12.93 -5.90
C THR A 228 -11.36 12.53 -7.34
N VAL A 229 -11.48 13.51 -8.22
CA VAL A 229 -11.53 13.28 -9.66
C VAL A 229 -10.23 13.79 -10.27
N SER A 230 -9.56 12.94 -11.04
CA SER A 230 -8.31 13.28 -11.71
C SER A 230 -8.38 12.97 -13.21
N THR A 231 -7.54 13.67 -13.99
CA THR A 231 -7.39 13.43 -15.43
C THR A 231 -5.91 13.25 -15.74
N ALA A 232 -5.55 12.19 -16.43
CA ALA A 232 -4.21 11.92 -16.92
C ALA A 232 -3.95 12.62 -18.27
N ASP A 233 -2.69 12.67 -18.70
CA ASP A 233 -2.27 13.36 -19.94
C ASP A 233 -3.03 12.87 -21.20
N GLY A 234 -3.29 11.58 -21.31
CA GLY A 234 -4.09 10.98 -22.40
C GLY A 234 -5.60 11.23 -22.30
N GLY A 235 -6.08 12.04 -21.34
CA GLY A 235 -7.49 12.35 -21.14
C GLY A 235 -8.28 11.28 -20.36
N ALA A 236 -7.63 10.19 -19.94
CA ALA A 236 -8.25 9.20 -19.07
C ALA A 236 -8.57 9.83 -17.70
N GLN A 237 -9.73 9.50 -17.15
CA GLN A 237 -10.19 10.03 -15.87
C GLN A 237 -10.15 8.95 -14.78
N ALA A 238 -9.92 9.37 -13.55
CA ALA A 238 -10.09 8.50 -12.40
C ALA A 238 -10.95 9.16 -11.32
N VAL A 239 -11.77 8.34 -10.65
CA VAL A 239 -12.57 8.73 -9.49
C VAL A 239 -12.16 7.87 -8.31
N VAL A 240 -11.67 8.52 -7.26
CA VAL A 240 -11.26 7.87 -6.01
C VAL A 240 -12.18 8.32 -4.90
N THR A 241 -12.83 7.40 -4.23
CA THR A 241 -13.63 7.66 -3.05
C THR A 241 -12.99 7.02 -1.82
N THR A 242 -12.84 7.79 -0.76
CA THR A 242 -12.24 7.33 0.50
C THR A 242 -13.11 7.73 1.67
N SER A 243 -13.29 6.84 2.65
CA SER A 243 -14.06 7.15 3.86
C SER A 243 -13.55 6.38 5.08
N MET A 244 -13.51 7.05 6.24
CA MET A 244 -13.38 6.42 7.54
C MET A 244 -14.68 6.54 8.37
N THR A 245 -15.79 6.88 7.72
CA THR A 245 -17.12 7.06 8.36
C THR A 245 -18.20 6.18 7.74
N ALA A 246 -17.89 5.48 6.65
CA ALA A 246 -18.84 4.62 5.95
C ALA A 246 -18.16 3.33 5.47
N TRP A 247 -18.91 2.23 5.50
CA TRP A 247 -18.56 1.03 4.76
C TRP A 247 -18.76 1.28 3.27
N THR A 248 -17.69 1.11 2.49
CA THR A 248 -17.79 1.10 1.03
C THR A 248 -17.61 -0.34 0.51
N PRO A 249 -18.10 -0.66 -0.70
CA PRO A 249 -17.92 -2.00 -1.28
C PRO A 249 -16.46 -2.42 -1.47
N GLY A 250 -15.53 -1.47 -1.54
CA GLY A 250 -14.11 -1.74 -1.82
C GLY A 250 -13.89 -2.21 -3.26
N LEU A 251 -14.65 -1.68 -4.20
CA LEU A 251 -14.61 -2.07 -5.61
C LEU A 251 -13.65 -1.21 -6.41
N ALA A 252 -13.10 -1.80 -7.47
CA ALA A 252 -12.33 -1.10 -8.45
C ALA A 252 -12.71 -1.54 -9.88
N VAL A 253 -12.71 -0.57 -10.80
CA VAL A 253 -13.03 -0.78 -12.21
C VAL A 253 -12.05 0.00 -13.08
N VAL A 254 -11.55 -0.64 -14.15
CA VAL A 254 -10.84 0.02 -15.24
C VAL A 254 -11.60 -0.20 -16.52
N ALA A 255 -12.14 0.87 -17.09
CA ALA A 255 -12.92 0.84 -18.33
C ALA A 255 -12.09 1.40 -19.49
N GLY A 256 -11.90 0.57 -20.49
CA GLY A 256 -11.25 0.93 -21.75
C GLY A 256 -12.22 0.95 -22.92
N SER A 257 -11.70 1.31 -24.10
CA SER A 257 -12.51 1.41 -25.34
C SER A 257 -12.95 0.04 -25.91
N ARG A 258 -12.34 -1.07 -25.45
CA ARG A 258 -12.62 -2.43 -25.94
C ARG A 258 -13.15 -3.37 -24.87
N ALA A 259 -12.69 -3.20 -23.62
CA ALA A 259 -13.06 -4.06 -22.52
C ALA A 259 -13.00 -3.31 -21.19
N THR A 260 -13.58 -3.93 -20.15
CA THR A 260 -13.59 -3.41 -18.78
C THR A 260 -13.14 -4.50 -17.83
N VAL A 261 -12.16 -4.20 -16.97
CA VAL A 261 -11.83 -5.02 -15.81
C VAL A 261 -12.60 -4.51 -14.60
N ARG A 262 -13.24 -5.43 -13.89
CA ARG A 262 -13.91 -5.17 -12.61
C ARG A 262 -13.40 -6.17 -11.57
N TRP A 263 -12.83 -5.68 -10.48
CA TRP A 263 -12.58 -6.52 -9.31
C TRP A 263 -13.91 -6.98 -8.72
N THR A 264 -14.01 -8.27 -8.39
CA THR A 264 -15.25 -8.88 -7.93
C THR A 264 -15.31 -9.00 -6.41
N ASP A 265 -14.21 -8.71 -5.75
CA ASP A 265 -14.04 -8.62 -4.31
C ASP A 265 -13.25 -7.36 -3.92
N HIS A 266 -12.84 -7.25 -2.66
CA HIS A 266 -12.18 -6.03 -2.16
C HIS A 266 -10.84 -5.80 -2.87
N PHE A 267 -10.73 -4.69 -3.62
CA PHE A 267 -9.60 -4.45 -4.54
C PHE A 267 -8.22 -4.33 -3.86
N VAL A 268 -8.16 -4.01 -2.57
CA VAL A 268 -6.88 -3.93 -1.83
C VAL A 268 -6.21 -5.30 -1.71
N PHE A 269 -7.01 -6.36 -1.63
CA PHE A 269 -6.55 -7.75 -1.54
C PHE A 269 -7.39 -8.69 -2.43
N PRO A 270 -7.47 -8.38 -3.74
CA PRO A 270 -8.34 -9.11 -4.64
C PRO A 270 -7.88 -10.56 -4.82
N ALA A 271 -8.84 -11.47 -4.77
CA ALA A 271 -8.66 -12.85 -5.17
C ALA A 271 -9.22 -13.14 -6.56
N SER A 272 -10.01 -12.22 -7.13
CA SER A 272 -10.67 -12.42 -8.41
C SER A 272 -11.01 -11.10 -9.11
N PHE A 273 -11.17 -11.19 -10.43
CA PHE A 273 -11.72 -10.11 -11.25
C PHE A 273 -12.49 -10.67 -12.45
N ALA A 274 -13.33 -9.84 -13.05
CA ALA A 274 -14.00 -10.14 -14.30
C ALA A 274 -13.51 -9.18 -15.41
N LEU A 275 -13.25 -9.75 -16.59
CA LEU A 275 -13.00 -9.01 -17.83
C LEU A 275 -14.25 -9.06 -18.70
N HIS A 276 -14.85 -7.88 -18.92
CA HIS A 276 -16.09 -7.74 -19.68
C HIS A 276 -15.82 -7.25 -21.10
N HIS A 277 -16.34 -7.96 -22.09
CA HIS A 277 -16.36 -7.59 -23.50
C HIS A 277 -17.82 -7.51 -23.97
N ALA A 278 -18.35 -6.32 -24.21
CA ALA A 278 -19.73 -6.13 -24.62
C ALA A 278 -20.75 -6.91 -23.74
N ALA A 279 -21.27 -8.06 -24.21
CA ALA A 279 -22.26 -8.87 -23.50
C ALA A 279 -21.64 -10.04 -22.71
N ASP A 280 -20.36 -10.33 -22.91
CA ASP A 280 -19.68 -11.49 -22.30
C ASP A 280 -18.78 -11.04 -21.15
N ALA A 281 -18.62 -11.92 -20.16
CA ALA A 281 -17.67 -11.73 -19.07
C ALA A 281 -16.84 -13.00 -18.85
N GLU A 282 -15.55 -12.83 -18.72
CA GLU A 282 -14.62 -13.90 -18.36
C GLU A 282 -14.11 -13.63 -16.93
N HIS A 283 -14.00 -14.68 -16.14
CA HIS A 283 -13.62 -14.59 -14.73
C HIS A 283 -12.23 -15.19 -14.52
N TRP A 284 -11.41 -14.46 -13.78
CA TRP A 284 -10.12 -14.91 -13.28
C TRP A 284 -10.18 -15.05 -11.75
N GLU A 285 -9.58 -16.12 -11.24
CA GLU A 285 -9.43 -16.36 -9.80
C GLU A 285 -7.99 -16.71 -9.48
N ASP A 286 -7.47 -16.21 -8.36
CA ASP A 286 -6.12 -16.47 -7.88
C ASP A 286 -5.94 -17.96 -7.53
N PRO A 287 -5.08 -18.69 -8.29
CA PRO A 287 -4.86 -20.11 -8.08
C PRO A 287 -4.01 -20.41 -6.84
N SER A 288 -3.37 -19.42 -6.22
CA SER A 288 -2.45 -19.64 -5.10
C SER A 288 -3.14 -20.13 -3.82
N GLY A 289 -4.43 -19.84 -3.67
CA GLY A 289 -5.19 -20.12 -2.45
C GLY A 289 -4.91 -19.17 -1.28
N LEU A 290 -3.96 -18.22 -1.43
CA LEU A 290 -3.71 -17.20 -0.41
C LEU A 290 -4.78 -16.11 -0.46
N ARG A 291 -5.30 -15.72 0.71
CA ARG A 291 -6.41 -14.76 0.80
C ARG A 291 -6.11 -13.66 1.83
N GLY A 292 -6.70 -12.48 1.61
CA GLY A 292 -6.56 -11.34 2.50
C GLY A 292 -5.08 -11.01 2.79
N ARG A 293 -4.75 -10.79 4.06
CA ARG A 293 -3.38 -10.43 4.49
C ARG A 293 -2.32 -11.51 4.30
N GLN A 294 -2.70 -12.75 3.92
CA GLN A 294 -1.72 -13.74 3.48
C GLN A 294 -0.98 -13.25 2.22
N GLY A 295 -1.60 -12.42 1.40
CA GLY A 295 -1.01 -11.80 0.22
C GLY A 295 0.20 -10.87 0.49
N LEU A 296 0.41 -10.43 1.75
CA LEU A 296 1.60 -9.67 2.13
C LEU A 296 2.92 -10.39 1.81
N VAL A 297 2.90 -11.71 1.66
CA VAL A 297 4.09 -12.51 1.34
C VAL A 297 4.64 -12.21 -0.06
N TRP A 298 3.79 -11.86 -1.03
CA TRP A 298 4.21 -11.66 -2.42
C TRP A 298 5.19 -10.50 -2.57
N GLN A 299 4.97 -9.37 -1.90
CA GLN A 299 5.88 -8.23 -1.92
C GLN A 299 7.25 -8.57 -1.31
N ALA A 300 7.29 -9.45 -0.30
CA ALA A 300 8.53 -9.86 0.32
C ALA A 300 9.35 -10.80 -0.59
N ALA A 301 8.68 -11.72 -1.28
CA ALA A 301 9.33 -12.57 -2.29
C ALA A 301 9.87 -11.73 -3.46
N ALA A 302 9.08 -10.76 -3.94
CA ALA A 302 9.50 -9.83 -4.97
C ALA A 302 10.71 -8.99 -4.55
N LEU A 303 10.70 -8.43 -3.33
CA LEU A 303 11.82 -7.68 -2.79
C LEU A 303 13.10 -8.55 -2.75
N ALA A 304 13.00 -9.78 -2.23
CA ALA A 304 14.14 -10.68 -2.14
C ALA A 304 14.73 -10.98 -3.53
N ARG A 305 13.88 -11.14 -4.54
CA ARG A 305 14.29 -11.34 -5.93
C ARG A 305 15.02 -10.12 -6.48
N TYR A 306 14.44 -8.93 -6.31
CA TYR A 306 15.01 -7.68 -6.83
C TYR A 306 16.35 -7.35 -6.18
N VAL A 307 16.50 -7.58 -4.89
CA VAL A 307 17.79 -7.45 -4.19
C VAL A 307 18.82 -8.42 -4.76
N HIS A 308 18.43 -9.68 -4.99
CA HIS A 308 19.31 -10.69 -5.59
C HIS A 308 19.76 -10.30 -7.01
N GLU A 309 18.91 -9.62 -7.77
CA GLU A 309 19.22 -9.09 -9.10
C GLU A 309 20.08 -7.81 -9.07
N GLY A 310 20.44 -7.32 -7.88
CA GLY A 310 21.22 -6.08 -7.73
C GLY A 310 20.43 -4.81 -8.02
N ARG A 311 19.11 -4.85 -8.00
CA ARG A 311 18.26 -3.65 -8.14
C ARG A 311 18.31 -2.82 -6.86
N THR A 312 17.98 -1.54 -6.99
CA THR A 312 17.88 -0.60 -5.86
C THR A 312 16.43 -0.17 -5.59
N GLU A 313 15.51 -0.50 -6.46
CA GLU A 313 14.05 -0.24 -6.32
C GLU A 313 13.22 -1.26 -7.12
N SER A 314 11.92 -1.32 -6.84
CA SER A 314 10.99 -2.23 -7.51
C SER A 314 10.72 -1.78 -8.95
N PRO A 315 10.75 -2.68 -9.94
CA PRO A 315 10.32 -2.38 -11.31
C PRO A 315 8.80 -2.27 -11.45
N LEU A 316 8.03 -2.80 -10.48
CA LEU A 316 6.56 -2.79 -10.53
C LEU A 316 5.95 -1.56 -9.86
N HIS A 317 6.63 -1.01 -8.86
CA HIS A 317 6.24 0.19 -8.13
C HIS A 317 7.52 0.87 -7.66
N SER A 318 8.00 1.79 -8.48
CA SER A 318 9.26 2.51 -8.24
C SER A 318 9.14 3.49 -7.07
N LEU A 319 10.27 3.98 -6.59
CA LEU A 319 10.27 5.06 -5.60
C LEU A 319 9.64 6.35 -6.16
N ASP A 320 9.75 6.59 -7.47
CA ASP A 320 9.09 7.73 -8.11
C ASP A 320 7.56 7.54 -8.20
N ASP A 321 7.07 6.30 -8.30
CA ASP A 321 5.63 6.02 -8.17
C ASP A 321 5.13 6.31 -6.75
N SER A 322 5.87 5.89 -5.72
CA SER A 322 5.55 6.21 -4.32
C SER A 322 5.55 7.71 -4.06
N VAL A 323 6.54 8.45 -4.60
CA VAL A 323 6.58 9.92 -4.57
C VAL A 323 5.35 10.51 -5.26
N GLY A 324 4.96 9.97 -6.42
CA GLY A 324 3.78 10.43 -7.15
C GLY A 324 2.47 10.17 -6.41
N VAL A 325 2.35 9.08 -5.68
CA VAL A 325 1.20 8.81 -4.80
C VAL A 325 1.19 9.77 -3.62
N ALA A 326 2.32 10.01 -2.96
CA ALA A 326 2.43 10.98 -1.87
C ALA A 326 2.05 12.40 -2.34
N ALA A 327 2.48 12.82 -3.54
CA ALA A 327 2.10 14.10 -4.14
C ALA A 327 0.59 14.21 -4.37
N ALA A 328 -0.06 13.14 -4.84
CA ALA A 328 -1.51 13.10 -5.02
C ALA A 328 -2.26 13.21 -3.68
N LEU A 329 -1.78 12.56 -2.64
CA LEU A 329 -2.33 12.66 -1.28
C LEU A 329 -2.15 14.07 -0.70
N ASP A 330 -0.99 14.71 -0.89
CA ASP A 330 -0.75 16.08 -0.46
C ASP A 330 -1.68 17.07 -1.17
N ALA A 331 -1.85 16.93 -2.49
CA ALA A 331 -2.77 17.74 -3.27
C ALA A 331 -4.23 17.54 -2.82
N ALA A 332 -4.63 16.30 -2.54
CA ALA A 332 -5.98 16.00 -2.04
C ALA A 332 -6.23 16.62 -0.66
N ARG A 333 -5.30 16.50 0.28
CA ARG A 333 -5.40 17.11 1.61
C ARG A 333 -5.44 18.63 1.54
N ALA A 334 -4.59 19.24 0.71
CA ALA A 334 -4.58 20.70 0.51
C ALA A 334 -5.90 21.24 -0.06
N ALA A 335 -6.57 20.47 -0.91
CA ALA A 335 -7.85 20.86 -1.52
C ALA A 335 -9.03 20.77 -0.54
N LEU A 336 -8.93 19.97 0.53
CA LEU A 336 -10.02 19.82 1.49
C LEU A 336 -10.24 21.06 2.35
N GLY A 337 -9.22 21.91 2.58
CA GLY A 337 -9.34 23.20 3.28
C GLY A 337 -10.16 23.14 4.60
N PRO A 338 -10.31 24.20 5.35
CA PRO A 338 -11.29 24.26 6.44
C PRO A 338 -12.70 24.26 5.84
N THR A 339 -13.35 23.09 5.86
CA THR A 339 -14.73 22.93 5.37
C THR A 339 -15.70 23.65 6.30
N PRO A 340 -16.71 24.39 5.79
CA PRO A 340 -17.83 24.83 6.58
C PRO A 340 -18.49 23.62 7.24
N ALA A 341 -18.75 23.70 8.56
CA ALA A 341 -19.40 22.63 9.30
C ALA A 341 -20.67 22.16 8.58
N VAL A 342 -20.72 20.87 8.24
CA VAL A 342 -21.95 20.25 7.73
C VAL A 342 -22.97 20.33 8.86
N PRO A 343 -24.14 20.96 8.68
CA PRO A 343 -25.17 21.00 9.71
C PRO A 343 -25.51 19.57 10.11
N GLN A 344 -25.35 19.24 11.38
CA GLN A 344 -25.83 17.97 11.91
C GLN A 344 -27.34 17.92 11.65
N ARG A 345 -27.80 16.92 10.92
CA ARG A 345 -29.24 16.66 10.87
C ARG A 345 -29.70 16.35 12.27
N VAL A 346 -30.49 17.25 12.83
CA VAL A 346 -31.24 16.97 14.06
C VAL A 346 -32.12 15.78 13.73
N THR A 347 -31.80 14.61 14.25
CA THR A 347 -32.71 13.46 14.24
C THR A 347 -33.84 13.81 15.19
N SER A 348 -34.93 14.32 14.65
CA SER A 348 -36.19 14.37 15.37
C SER A 348 -36.62 12.90 15.58
N THR A 349 -36.44 12.43 16.79
CA THR A 349 -37.07 11.18 17.26
C THR A 349 -38.59 11.34 17.22
N PRO A 350 -39.38 10.38 16.71
CA PRO A 350 -40.83 10.41 16.72
C PRO A 350 -41.39 10.24 18.12
#